data_2ff20609fd6eeaaf3a0484a1227d0ef2
#
_entry.id   2ff20609fd6eeaaf3a0484a1227d0ef2
#
_cell.length_a   1.000
_cell.length_b   1.000
_cell.length_c   1.000
_cell.angle_alpha   90.00
_cell.angle_beta   90.00
_cell.angle_gamma   90.00
#
_symmetry.space_group_name_H-M   'P 1'
#
loop_
_entity.id
_entity.type
_entity.pdbx_description
1 polymer ?
#
loop_
_entity_poly.entity_id
_entity_poly.type
_entity_poly.pdbx_seq_one_letter_code
_entity_poly.pdbx_strand_id
1 'polypeptide(L)'
;AIDNTTPHFSWQLNSGWQGEQQTAYQVLVASDRERLNENKADLWNSGKVTSSASTWIPYQGKLLTAKSFAYWKVRIWNKDGEVSEWSTPASFGIGLLSPQDWKAQYIGINNEDPQSPLLRKTFEWNKKGDKMLLHVNSLGYHEVYLNGSPVSDVVLTPAVSQFNRRSLSVTYDITNSLRIGKNELVIWLGKGWYQDQLPGVVKGGPFVRAQLEARNNNAWETFQATDASWLARESGYTSFGTWRPHQFGGEEIHAEKLIALDAVSLNKVSWAPVKVADIPEHTTSPQMVEPNRCLLYTSDAADEE
;
A
#
# COMPACT_ATOMS: atom_id res chain seq x y z
N ALA A 1 -3.94 -3.66 0.17
CA ALA A 1 -4.82 -4.32 1.17
C ALA A 1 -6.26 -3.85 0.97
N ILE A 2 -7.20 -4.65 1.44
CA ILE A 2 -8.64 -4.35 1.34
C ILE A 2 -9.21 -3.99 2.72
N ASP A 3 -10.32 -3.27 2.74
CA ASP A 3 -10.96 -2.74 3.95
C ASP A 3 -12.12 -3.58 4.46
N ASN A 4 -12.28 -4.80 3.95
CA ASN A 4 -13.41 -5.66 4.23
C ASN A 4 -12.94 -7.08 4.61
N THR A 5 -13.49 -7.62 5.69
CA THR A 5 -13.24 -8.99 6.17
C THR A 5 -14.01 -10.07 5.40
N THR A 6 -14.96 -9.67 4.58
CA THR A 6 -15.74 -10.53 3.68
C THR A 6 -15.58 -10.08 2.23
N PRO A 7 -14.39 -10.29 1.63
CA PRO A 7 -14.12 -9.85 0.26
C PRO A 7 -15.04 -10.54 -0.75
N HIS A 8 -15.16 -9.94 -1.93
CA HIS A 8 -15.82 -10.55 -3.06
C HIS A 8 -14.78 -10.91 -4.12
N PHE A 9 -14.96 -12.06 -4.75
CA PHE A 9 -14.14 -12.56 -5.83
C PHE A 9 -14.79 -12.33 -7.18
N SER A 10 -13.96 -12.02 -8.17
CA SER A 10 -14.37 -11.93 -9.57
C SER A 10 -13.25 -12.51 -10.44
N TRP A 11 -13.64 -13.15 -11.53
CA TRP A 11 -12.68 -13.70 -12.50
C TRP A 11 -13.19 -13.52 -13.92
N GLN A 12 -12.25 -13.48 -14.84
CA GLN A 12 -12.54 -13.44 -16.27
C GLN A 12 -12.54 -14.86 -16.82
N LEU A 13 -13.49 -15.10 -17.72
CA LEU A 13 -13.57 -16.33 -18.49
C LEU A 13 -12.90 -16.10 -19.84
N ASN A 14 -12.06 -17.03 -20.25
CA ASN A 14 -11.42 -17.01 -21.55
C ASN A 14 -11.65 -18.35 -22.23
N SER A 15 -12.15 -18.32 -23.47
CA SER A 15 -12.36 -19.51 -24.30
C SER A 15 -12.02 -19.22 -25.75
N GLY A 16 -11.45 -20.21 -26.42
CA GLY A 16 -11.28 -20.19 -27.88
C GLY A 16 -12.55 -20.54 -28.67
N TRP A 17 -13.64 -20.90 -27.97
CA TRP A 17 -14.91 -21.32 -28.59
C TRP A 17 -15.99 -20.27 -28.37
N GLN A 18 -16.74 -19.97 -29.43
CA GLN A 18 -17.89 -19.08 -29.36
C GLN A 18 -19.05 -19.77 -28.63
N GLY A 19 -19.75 -19.01 -27.75
CA GLY A 19 -20.93 -19.54 -27.02
C GLY A 19 -20.60 -20.44 -25.84
N GLU A 20 -19.34 -20.44 -25.35
CA GLU A 20 -19.01 -21.08 -24.08
C GLU A 20 -19.62 -20.36 -22.88
N GLN A 21 -20.03 -21.13 -21.88
CA GLN A 21 -20.67 -20.63 -20.68
C GLN A 21 -20.18 -21.39 -19.44
N GLN A 22 -20.00 -20.68 -18.37
CA GLN A 22 -19.79 -21.29 -17.05
C GLN A 22 -21.13 -21.82 -16.51
N THR A 23 -21.13 -23.05 -16.01
CA THR A 23 -22.27 -23.65 -15.33
C THR A 23 -22.02 -23.86 -13.85
N ALA A 24 -20.76 -23.95 -13.43
CA ALA A 24 -20.37 -24.06 -12.03
C ALA A 24 -18.97 -23.51 -11.81
N TYR A 25 -18.65 -23.25 -10.56
CA TYR A 25 -17.29 -22.85 -10.14
C TYR A 25 -16.89 -23.53 -8.83
N GLN A 26 -15.60 -23.50 -8.54
CA GLN A 26 -15.03 -23.80 -7.22
C GLN A 26 -13.93 -22.82 -6.90
N VAL A 27 -13.99 -22.23 -5.71
CA VAL A 27 -12.98 -21.31 -5.19
C VAL A 27 -12.26 -21.97 -4.03
N LEU A 28 -10.93 -21.85 -4.02
CA LEU A 28 -10.09 -22.21 -2.89
C LEU A 28 -9.42 -20.96 -2.34
N VAL A 29 -9.40 -20.83 -1.01
CA VAL A 29 -8.68 -19.76 -0.30
C VAL A 29 -7.85 -20.37 0.81
N ALA A 30 -6.57 -19.99 0.92
CA ALA A 30 -5.65 -20.50 1.92
C ALA A 30 -4.77 -19.39 2.49
N SER A 31 -4.32 -19.56 3.74
CA SER A 31 -3.41 -18.64 4.42
C SER A 31 -1.98 -18.64 3.86
N ASP A 32 -1.64 -19.70 3.12
CA ASP A 32 -0.34 -19.91 2.50
C ASP A 32 -0.50 -20.47 1.08
N ARG A 33 0.45 -20.17 0.19
CA ARG A 33 0.43 -20.65 -1.19
C ARG A 33 0.56 -22.18 -1.28
N GLU A 34 1.31 -22.78 -0.40
CA GLU A 34 1.51 -24.24 -0.36
C GLU A 34 0.24 -24.99 0.08
N ARG A 35 -0.62 -24.33 0.84
CA ARG A 35 -1.92 -24.85 1.28
C ARG A 35 -3.03 -24.69 0.25
N LEU A 36 -2.79 -24.00 -0.85
CA LEU A 36 -3.80 -23.69 -1.84
C LEU A 36 -4.13 -24.90 -2.74
N ASN A 37 -4.62 -25.96 -2.12
CA ASN A 37 -5.12 -27.16 -2.78
C ASN A 37 -6.37 -27.69 -2.06
N GLU A 38 -7.12 -28.59 -2.72
CA GLU A 38 -8.45 -29.03 -2.27
C GLU A 38 -8.48 -29.66 -0.87
N ASN A 39 -7.39 -30.30 -0.48
CA ASN A 39 -7.30 -31.03 0.78
C ASN A 39 -6.68 -30.20 1.91
N LYS A 40 -6.04 -29.07 1.61
CA LYS A 40 -5.28 -28.28 2.57
C LYS A 40 -5.74 -26.83 2.68
N ALA A 41 -6.67 -26.39 1.82
CA ALA A 41 -7.19 -25.02 1.87
C ALA A 41 -7.85 -24.76 3.24
N ASP A 42 -7.15 -23.99 4.06
CA ASP A 42 -7.47 -23.81 5.48
C ASP A 42 -8.44 -22.66 5.76
N LEU A 43 -8.66 -21.78 4.77
CA LEU A 43 -9.56 -20.64 4.90
C LEU A 43 -10.92 -20.90 4.23
N TRP A 44 -10.93 -21.37 3.00
CA TRP A 44 -12.19 -21.69 2.30
C TRP A 44 -11.99 -22.67 1.15
N ASN A 45 -12.89 -23.61 1.06
CA ASN A 45 -13.14 -24.43 -0.13
C ASN A 45 -14.66 -24.39 -0.37
N SER A 46 -15.08 -23.73 -1.45
CA SER A 46 -16.51 -23.59 -1.77
C SER A 46 -17.18 -24.91 -2.17
N GLY A 47 -16.39 -25.94 -2.48
CA GLY A 47 -16.89 -27.07 -3.24
C GLY A 47 -17.34 -26.64 -4.63
N LYS A 48 -17.96 -27.55 -5.38
CA LYS A 48 -18.60 -27.22 -6.68
C LYS A 48 -19.91 -26.47 -6.43
N VAL A 49 -19.95 -25.21 -6.86
CA VAL A 49 -21.14 -24.35 -6.76
C VAL A 49 -21.76 -24.22 -8.16
N THR A 50 -22.99 -24.69 -8.35
CA THR A 50 -23.73 -24.55 -9.62
C THR A 50 -24.19 -23.10 -9.78
N SER A 51 -23.50 -22.34 -10.65
CA SER A 51 -23.79 -20.94 -10.95
C SER A 51 -23.02 -20.46 -12.18
N SER A 52 -23.66 -19.63 -12.97
CA SER A 52 -23.00 -18.91 -14.08
C SER A 52 -22.34 -17.59 -13.66
N ALA A 53 -22.49 -17.18 -12.40
CA ALA A 53 -21.89 -15.96 -11.88
C ALA A 53 -20.36 -16.07 -11.78
N SER A 54 -19.65 -15.07 -12.28
CA SER A 54 -18.18 -14.94 -12.21
C SER A 54 -17.73 -13.62 -11.57
N THR A 55 -18.68 -12.84 -11.06
CA THR A 55 -18.44 -11.55 -10.43
C THR A 55 -19.16 -11.45 -9.09
N TRP A 56 -18.56 -10.67 -8.17
CA TRP A 56 -19.15 -10.41 -6.84
C TRP A 56 -19.48 -11.66 -6.03
N ILE A 57 -18.67 -12.70 -6.14
CA ILE A 57 -18.84 -13.93 -5.37
C ILE A 57 -18.36 -13.66 -3.94
N PRO A 58 -19.26 -13.68 -2.94
CA PRO A 58 -18.88 -13.38 -1.56
C PRO A 58 -18.01 -14.48 -0.97
N TYR A 59 -16.99 -14.09 -0.22
CA TYR A 59 -16.22 -14.99 0.62
C TYR A 59 -17.11 -15.57 1.74
N GLN A 60 -17.14 -16.88 1.88
CA GLN A 60 -17.95 -17.60 2.88
C GLN A 60 -17.08 -18.55 3.74
N GLY A 61 -15.79 -18.30 3.78
CA GLY A 61 -14.86 -19.10 4.57
C GLY A 61 -14.73 -18.65 6.02
N LYS A 62 -13.60 -19.02 6.64
CA LYS A 62 -13.29 -18.63 8.00
C LYS A 62 -13.14 -17.11 8.11
N LEU A 63 -13.52 -16.56 9.27
CA LEU A 63 -13.41 -15.13 9.55
C LEU A 63 -12.00 -14.60 9.28
N LEU A 64 -11.92 -13.56 8.45
CA LEU A 64 -10.70 -12.79 8.23
C LEU A 64 -10.68 -11.60 9.22
N THR A 65 -9.50 -11.25 9.67
CA THR A 65 -9.28 -10.12 10.58
C THR A 65 -8.27 -9.14 9.98
N ALA A 66 -8.08 -7.99 10.61
CA ALA A 66 -6.98 -7.10 10.26
C ALA A 66 -5.66 -7.87 10.14
N LYS A 67 -4.83 -7.50 9.15
CA LYS A 67 -3.54 -8.15 8.82
C LYS A 67 -3.66 -9.57 8.25
N SER A 68 -4.86 -10.15 8.11
CA SER A 68 -5.00 -11.43 7.41
C SER A 68 -4.46 -11.33 5.99
N PHE A 69 -3.71 -12.34 5.56
CA PHE A 69 -3.21 -12.46 4.20
C PHE A 69 -3.60 -13.82 3.64
N ALA A 70 -4.08 -13.85 2.40
CA ALA A 70 -4.60 -15.06 1.78
C ALA A 70 -4.23 -15.15 0.30
N TYR A 71 -4.15 -16.39 -0.15
CA TYR A 71 -4.06 -16.75 -1.57
C TYR A 71 -5.35 -17.42 -2.00
N TRP A 72 -5.73 -17.23 -3.24
CA TRP A 72 -6.91 -17.87 -3.79
C TRP A 72 -6.74 -18.26 -5.25
N LYS A 73 -7.55 -19.22 -5.68
CA LYS A 73 -7.67 -19.63 -7.08
C LYS A 73 -9.06 -20.17 -7.35
N VAL A 74 -9.44 -20.22 -8.60
CA VAL A 74 -10.75 -20.69 -9.08
C VAL A 74 -10.59 -21.67 -10.22
N ARG A 75 -11.52 -22.61 -10.32
CA ARG A 75 -11.78 -23.39 -11.55
C ARG A 75 -13.27 -23.36 -11.85
N ILE A 76 -13.62 -23.62 -13.09
CA ILE A 76 -14.99 -23.57 -13.56
C ILE A 76 -15.39 -24.87 -14.26
N TRP A 77 -16.67 -25.08 -14.42
CA TRP A 77 -17.24 -26.09 -15.31
C TRP A 77 -17.95 -25.40 -16.45
N ASN A 78 -17.72 -25.87 -17.67
CA ASN A 78 -18.38 -25.37 -18.86
C ASN A 78 -19.79 -25.97 -19.03
N LYS A 79 -20.48 -25.61 -20.14
CA LYS A 79 -21.82 -26.09 -20.47
C LYS A 79 -21.88 -27.61 -20.69
N ASP A 80 -20.77 -28.23 -21.10
CA ASP A 80 -20.68 -29.67 -21.36
C ASP A 80 -20.29 -30.46 -20.10
N GLY A 81 -20.12 -29.76 -18.96
CA GLY A 81 -19.76 -30.34 -17.67
C GLY A 81 -18.27 -30.61 -17.50
N GLU A 82 -17.43 -30.17 -18.41
CA GLU A 82 -15.98 -30.30 -18.33
C GLU A 82 -15.40 -29.28 -17.37
N VAL A 83 -14.41 -29.69 -16.58
CA VAL A 83 -13.74 -28.83 -15.62
C VAL A 83 -12.49 -28.20 -16.23
N SER A 84 -12.29 -26.91 -15.99
CA SER A 84 -11.06 -26.21 -16.38
C SER A 84 -9.89 -26.57 -15.46
N GLU A 85 -8.68 -26.26 -15.91
CA GLU A 85 -7.55 -26.14 -15.00
C GLU A 85 -7.82 -25.04 -13.97
N TRP A 86 -7.07 -25.09 -12.87
CA TRP A 86 -7.09 -24.02 -11.87
C TRP A 86 -6.50 -22.73 -12.45
N SER A 87 -7.09 -21.60 -12.12
CA SER A 87 -6.47 -20.29 -12.40
C SER A 87 -5.09 -20.17 -11.76
N THR A 88 -4.28 -19.27 -12.26
CA THR A 88 -3.09 -18.83 -11.53
C THR A 88 -3.50 -18.29 -10.16
N PRO A 89 -2.75 -18.62 -9.07
CA PRO A 89 -3.05 -18.09 -7.76
C PRO A 89 -2.91 -16.57 -7.70
N ALA A 90 -3.94 -15.91 -7.16
CA ALA A 90 -3.90 -14.50 -6.78
C ALA A 90 -3.83 -14.38 -5.25
N SER A 91 -3.51 -13.19 -4.74
CA SER A 91 -3.43 -12.93 -3.31
C SER A 91 -4.13 -11.64 -2.92
N PHE A 92 -4.57 -11.58 -1.68
CA PHE A 92 -5.08 -10.35 -1.06
C PHE A 92 -4.69 -10.28 0.41
N GLY A 93 -4.67 -9.07 0.96
CA GLY A 93 -4.46 -8.84 2.38
C GLY A 93 -5.54 -7.93 2.94
N ILE A 94 -5.93 -8.16 4.18
CA ILE A 94 -6.78 -7.26 4.95
C ILE A 94 -5.86 -6.21 5.59
N GLY A 95 -6.20 -4.94 5.43
CA GLY A 95 -5.45 -3.85 6.04
C GLY A 95 -5.70 -3.69 7.53
N LEU A 96 -5.24 -2.57 8.07
CA LEU A 96 -5.58 -2.14 9.43
C LEU A 96 -6.97 -1.52 9.39
N LEU A 97 -7.91 -2.07 10.14
CA LEU A 97 -9.33 -1.75 10.03
C LEU A 97 -9.83 -0.81 11.13
N SER A 98 -9.12 -0.76 12.25
CA SER A 98 -9.53 0.02 13.41
C SER A 98 -8.39 0.94 13.92
N PRO A 99 -8.71 2.03 14.65
CA PRO A 99 -7.69 2.86 15.28
C PRO A 99 -6.74 2.07 16.19
N GLN A 100 -7.24 1.01 16.85
CA GLN A 100 -6.47 0.17 17.78
C GLN A 100 -5.42 -0.71 17.08
N ASP A 101 -5.59 -0.94 15.76
CA ASP A 101 -4.60 -1.67 14.97
C ASP A 101 -3.34 -0.82 14.73
N TRP A 102 -3.46 0.50 14.84
CA TRP A 102 -2.35 1.42 14.67
C TRP A 102 -1.57 1.59 15.97
N LYS A 103 -0.26 1.34 15.92
CA LYS A 103 0.71 1.66 16.97
C LYS A 103 1.51 2.91 16.65
N ALA A 104 1.46 3.32 15.39
CA ALA A 104 2.18 4.45 14.83
C ALA A 104 1.52 5.79 15.20
N GLN A 105 2.34 6.78 15.47
CA GLN A 105 1.95 8.19 15.63
C GLN A 105 2.11 8.93 14.31
N TYR A 106 1.30 9.96 14.07
CA TYR A 106 1.56 10.89 12.98
C TYR A 106 2.80 11.73 13.27
N ILE A 107 3.71 11.77 12.32
CA ILE A 107 4.93 12.57 12.38
C ILE A 107 5.06 13.43 11.13
N GLY A 108 5.78 14.53 11.27
CA GLY A 108 6.15 15.43 10.19
C GLY A 108 7.44 16.16 10.53
N ILE A 109 7.91 17.03 9.64
CA ILE A 109 9.05 17.88 9.94
C ILE A 109 8.62 19.03 10.87
N ASN A 110 9.50 19.43 11.77
CA ASN A 110 9.26 20.58 12.64
C ASN A 110 9.60 21.88 11.89
N ASN A 111 8.70 22.28 11.01
CA ASN A 111 8.78 23.50 10.21
C ASN A 111 7.38 24.13 10.14
N GLU A 112 7.28 25.45 10.02
CA GLU A 112 6.00 26.17 9.92
C GLU A 112 5.35 25.98 8.53
N ASP A 113 6.17 25.91 7.48
CA ASP A 113 5.73 25.66 6.11
C ASP A 113 6.54 24.52 5.46
N PRO A 114 6.26 23.26 5.84
CA PRO A 114 6.93 22.12 5.25
C PRO A 114 6.63 22.03 3.75
N GLN A 115 7.64 21.72 2.96
CA GLN A 115 7.48 21.61 1.51
C GLN A 115 7.41 20.16 1.06
N SER A 116 8.54 19.47 1.10
CA SER A 116 8.65 18.09 0.64
C SER A 116 9.64 17.31 1.53
N PRO A 117 9.24 17.03 2.79
CA PRO A 117 10.17 16.48 3.75
C PRO A 117 10.46 15.00 3.52
N LEU A 118 11.71 14.64 3.83
CA LEU A 118 12.18 13.27 4.01
C LEU A 118 12.12 12.92 5.49
N LEU A 119 11.53 11.78 5.81
CA LEU A 119 11.46 11.21 7.17
C LEU A 119 12.24 9.91 7.20
N ARG A 120 13.13 9.75 8.18
CA ARG A 120 14.12 8.67 8.21
C ARG A 120 14.08 7.89 9.50
N LYS A 121 14.20 6.56 9.38
CA LYS A 121 14.45 5.65 10.51
C LYS A 121 15.47 4.59 10.13
N THR A 122 16.48 4.42 10.97
CA THR A 122 17.38 3.27 10.92
C THR A 122 16.98 2.27 11.98
N PHE A 123 16.99 0.98 11.64
CA PHE A 123 16.66 -0.10 12.58
C PHE A 123 17.40 -1.39 12.24
N GLU A 124 17.55 -2.26 13.25
CA GLU A 124 18.16 -3.58 13.08
C GLU A 124 17.08 -4.64 12.90
N TRP A 125 17.24 -5.50 11.91
CA TRP A 125 16.38 -6.64 11.66
C TRP A 125 17.18 -7.95 11.79
N ASN A 126 16.90 -8.74 12.82
CA ASN A 126 17.67 -9.96 13.15
C ASN A 126 16.80 -11.23 13.08
N LYS A 127 15.52 -11.09 12.71
CA LYS A 127 14.57 -12.20 12.63
C LYS A 127 14.31 -12.57 11.17
N LYS A 128 14.01 -13.84 10.92
CA LYS A 128 13.37 -14.25 9.66
C LYS A 128 11.86 -14.28 9.91
N GLY A 129 11.13 -13.38 9.27
CA GLY A 129 9.67 -13.44 9.17
C GLY A 129 9.27 -14.13 7.87
N ASP A 130 8.15 -14.82 7.88
CA ASP A 130 7.58 -15.43 6.67
C ASP A 130 6.84 -14.40 5.79
N LYS A 131 6.45 -13.26 6.37
CA LYS A 131 5.81 -12.13 5.68
C LYS A 131 6.10 -10.83 6.41
N MET A 132 6.43 -9.77 5.66
CA MET A 132 6.64 -8.44 6.20
C MET A 132 5.81 -7.42 5.42
N LEU A 133 4.97 -6.67 6.15
CA LEU A 133 4.10 -5.64 5.59
C LEU A 133 4.44 -4.28 6.19
N LEU A 134 4.48 -3.26 5.35
CA LEU A 134 4.58 -1.87 5.76
C LEU A 134 3.25 -1.18 5.46
N HIS A 135 2.55 -0.77 6.52
CA HIS A 135 1.33 0.02 6.42
C HIS A 135 1.69 1.50 6.53
N VAL A 136 1.28 2.30 5.55
CA VAL A 136 1.54 3.75 5.50
C VAL A 136 0.22 4.49 5.34
N ASN A 137 -0.02 5.46 6.19
CA ASN A 137 -1.12 6.38 6.09
C ASN A 137 -0.58 7.81 6.12
N SER A 138 -0.50 8.45 4.98
CA SER A 138 -0.05 9.83 4.85
C SER A 138 -1.22 10.79 4.65
N LEU A 139 -1.05 11.99 5.19
CA LEU A 139 -1.85 13.16 4.92
C LEU A 139 -1.02 14.03 3.98
N GLY A 140 -1.30 13.93 2.70
CA GLY A 140 -0.46 14.27 1.56
C GLY A 140 0.00 13.03 0.81
N TYR A 141 0.86 13.18 -0.18
CA TYR A 141 1.46 12.08 -0.93
C TYR A 141 2.69 11.52 -0.22
N HIS A 142 3.01 10.26 -0.51
CA HIS A 142 4.26 9.66 -0.06
C HIS A 142 4.89 8.76 -1.12
N GLU A 143 6.20 8.68 -1.05
CA GLU A 143 7.01 7.60 -1.62
C GLU A 143 7.82 6.94 -0.50
N VAL A 144 8.04 5.64 -0.61
CA VAL A 144 8.76 4.88 0.41
C VAL A 144 9.99 4.24 -0.20
N TYR A 145 11.11 4.41 0.48
CA TYR A 145 12.41 3.83 0.12
C TYR A 145 12.93 2.97 1.26
N LEU A 146 13.33 1.76 0.93
CA LEU A 146 13.96 0.85 1.88
C LEU A 146 15.36 0.48 1.35
N ASN A 147 16.37 0.77 2.15
CA ASN A 147 17.77 0.55 1.79
C ASN A 147 18.19 1.23 0.47
N GLY A 148 17.64 2.41 0.19
CA GLY A 148 17.93 3.21 -1.01
C GLY A 148 17.11 2.84 -2.25
N SER A 149 16.26 1.83 -2.18
CA SER A 149 15.42 1.40 -3.31
C SER A 149 13.95 1.71 -3.04
N PRO A 150 13.18 2.16 -4.03
CA PRO A 150 11.75 2.35 -3.88
C PRO A 150 11.08 0.99 -3.60
N VAL A 151 10.10 0.98 -2.69
CA VAL A 151 9.35 -0.26 -2.36
C VAL A 151 8.24 -0.56 -3.35
N SER A 152 7.92 0.38 -4.23
CA SER A 152 6.83 0.27 -5.20
C SER A 152 7.08 1.18 -6.40
N ASP A 153 6.45 0.86 -7.53
CA ASP A 153 6.34 1.66 -8.74
C ASP A 153 5.13 2.59 -8.77
N VAL A 154 4.38 2.63 -7.68
CA VAL A 154 3.17 3.45 -7.53
C VAL A 154 3.54 4.90 -7.32
N VAL A 155 2.85 5.80 -8.02
CA VAL A 155 3.03 7.24 -7.92
C VAL A 155 1.75 7.93 -7.42
N LEU A 156 1.85 9.15 -6.92
CA LEU A 156 0.73 9.97 -6.44
C LEU A 156 -0.15 9.23 -5.41
N THR A 157 0.47 8.57 -4.47
CA THR A 157 -0.21 7.75 -3.46
C THR A 157 -0.16 8.41 -2.08
N PRO A 158 -1.19 8.26 -1.24
CA PRO A 158 -2.48 7.63 -1.49
C PRO A 158 -3.40 8.46 -2.39
N ALA A 159 -4.48 7.84 -2.86
CA ALA A 159 -5.54 8.57 -3.55
C ALA A 159 -6.18 9.62 -2.62
N VAL A 160 -6.76 10.65 -3.22
CA VAL A 160 -7.40 11.76 -2.50
C VAL A 160 -8.64 11.30 -1.75
N SER A 161 -8.84 11.84 -0.56
CA SER A 161 -10.02 11.57 0.28
C SER A 161 -10.53 12.86 0.95
N GLN A 162 -11.61 12.74 1.72
CA GLN A 162 -12.12 13.84 2.54
C GLN A 162 -11.41 13.87 3.89
N PHE A 163 -10.36 14.66 4.04
CA PHE A 163 -9.47 14.67 5.20
C PHE A 163 -10.17 14.94 6.54
N ASN A 164 -11.31 15.63 6.54
CA ASN A 164 -12.12 15.83 7.75
C ASN A 164 -12.97 14.61 8.14
N ARG A 165 -12.95 13.55 7.34
CA ARG A 165 -13.74 12.33 7.60
C ARG A 165 -12.92 11.07 7.46
N ARG A 166 -12.03 11.01 6.47
CA ARG A 166 -11.34 9.78 6.07
C ARG A 166 -9.95 10.08 5.53
N SER A 167 -9.00 9.23 5.87
CA SER A 167 -7.71 9.11 5.20
C SER A 167 -7.51 7.68 4.68
N LEU A 168 -6.67 7.54 3.67
CA LEU A 168 -6.39 6.24 3.05
C LEU A 168 -5.02 5.73 3.46
N SER A 169 -4.94 4.44 3.74
CA SER A 169 -3.67 3.75 4.00
C SER A 169 -3.30 2.84 2.86
N VAL A 170 -2.00 2.75 2.59
CA VAL A 170 -1.43 1.85 1.59
C VAL A 170 -0.57 0.82 2.31
N THR A 171 -0.65 -0.43 1.85
CA THR A 171 0.13 -1.53 2.43
C THR A 171 1.09 -2.06 1.38
N TYR A 172 2.38 -2.06 1.72
CA TYR A 172 3.46 -2.58 0.89
C TYR A 172 3.94 -3.92 1.42
N ASP A 173 4.11 -4.88 0.54
CA ASP A 173 4.79 -6.13 0.85
C ASP A 173 6.30 -5.91 0.69
N ILE A 174 7.00 -5.86 1.81
CA ILE A 174 8.45 -5.62 1.85
C ILE A 174 9.24 -6.86 2.26
N THR A 175 8.62 -8.04 2.18
CA THR A 175 9.20 -9.32 2.60
C THR A 175 10.60 -9.54 2.01
N ASN A 176 10.77 -9.23 0.72
CA ASN A 176 12.02 -9.44 0.01
C ASN A 176 12.96 -8.22 0.01
N SER A 177 12.53 -7.09 0.59
CA SER A 177 13.30 -5.84 0.59
C SER A 177 14.07 -5.61 1.87
N LEU A 178 13.68 -6.29 2.97
CA LEU A 178 14.39 -6.24 4.24
C LEU A 178 15.65 -7.12 4.21
N ARG A 179 16.70 -6.60 4.84
CA ARG A 179 17.99 -7.28 5.01
C ARG A 179 18.16 -7.67 6.46
N ILE A 180 18.84 -8.79 6.71
CA ILE A 180 19.34 -9.10 8.04
C ILE A 180 20.39 -8.07 8.43
N GLY A 181 20.32 -7.56 9.66
CA GLY A 181 21.16 -6.48 10.15
C GLY A 181 20.50 -5.11 9.94
N LYS A 182 21.33 -4.11 9.68
CA LYS A 182 20.91 -2.71 9.58
C LYS A 182 20.07 -2.44 8.34
N ASN A 183 18.92 -1.81 8.55
CA ASN A 183 18.02 -1.33 7.50
C ASN A 183 17.77 0.16 7.65
N GLU A 184 17.46 0.79 6.54
CA GLU A 184 17.18 2.21 6.45
C GLU A 184 15.84 2.43 5.72
N LEU A 185 14.88 3.03 6.41
CA LEU A 185 13.58 3.38 5.87
C LEU A 185 13.50 4.89 5.72
N VAL A 186 13.18 5.34 4.52
CA VAL A 186 12.91 6.74 4.21
C VAL A 186 11.51 6.87 3.65
N ILE A 187 10.71 7.78 4.19
CA ILE A 187 9.41 8.17 3.66
C ILE A 187 9.55 9.60 3.16
N TRP A 188 9.38 9.80 1.88
CA TRP A 188 9.37 11.10 1.24
C TRP A 188 7.94 11.59 1.11
N LEU A 189 7.64 12.78 1.62
CA LEU A 189 6.30 13.35 1.63
C LEU A 189 6.18 14.51 0.65
N GLY A 190 4.98 14.64 0.08
CA GLY A 190 4.53 15.79 -0.69
C GLY A 190 3.17 16.27 -0.21
N LYS A 191 2.91 17.57 -0.26
CA LYS A 191 1.62 18.15 0.15
C LYS A 191 0.45 17.57 -0.65
N GLY A 192 0.59 17.47 -1.97
CA GLY A 192 -0.48 17.03 -2.84
C GLY A 192 -1.76 17.84 -2.60
N TRP A 193 -2.87 17.15 -2.34
CA TRP A 193 -4.15 17.76 -2.01
C TRP A 193 -4.31 18.09 -0.51
N TYR A 194 -3.34 17.78 0.34
CA TYR A 194 -3.35 18.15 1.75
C TYR A 194 -2.87 19.60 1.92
N GLN A 195 -3.77 20.53 1.63
CA GLN A 195 -3.48 21.97 1.60
C GLN A 195 -4.38 22.71 2.58
N ASP A 196 -3.86 23.74 3.21
CA ASP A 196 -4.45 24.50 4.34
C ASP A 196 -5.89 25.01 4.11
N GLN A 197 -6.33 25.09 2.87
CA GLN A 197 -7.67 25.59 2.54
C GLN A 197 -8.75 24.50 2.52
N LEU A 198 -8.38 23.23 2.68
CA LEU A 198 -9.31 22.12 2.64
C LEU A 198 -9.79 21.75 4.04
N PRO A 199 -11.07 21.36 4.20
CA PRO A 199 -11.60 20.92 5.48
C PRO A 199 -10.85 19.69 6.00
N GLY A 200 -10.47 19.71 7.30
CA GLY A 200 -9.79 18.61 7.98
C GLY A 200 -8.27 18.61 7.83
N VAL A 201 -7.71 19.59 7.13
CA VAL A 201 -6.26 19.76 7.05
C VAL A 201 -5.74 20.43 8.33
N VAL A 202 -4.72 19.83 8.93
CA VAL A 202 -3.99 20.38 10.06
C VAL A 202 -2.74 21.11 9.54
N LYS A 203 -2.51 22.32 10.03
CA LYS A 203 -1.36 23.13 9.62
C LYS A 203 -0.02 22.46 9.95
N GLY A 204 0.96 22.71 9.10
CA GLY A 204 2.32 22.16 9.27
C GLY A 204 2.48 20.74 8.71
N GLY A 205 1.51 20.26 7.91
CA GLY A 205 1.66 19.03 7.11
C GLY A 205 2.47 19.27 5.83
N PRO A 206 2.85 18.20 5.11
CA PRO A 206 2.28 16.84 5.18
C PRO A 206 2.73 16.04 6.40
N PHE A 207 1.90 15.07 6.78
CA PHE A 207 2.16 14.15 7.89
C PHE A 207 2.05 12.69 7.45
N VAL A 208 2.69 11.80 8.21
CA VAL A 208 2.57 10.36 7.97
C VAL A 208 2.57 9.59 9.29
N ARG A 209 1.82 8.51 9.35
CA ARG A 209 2.06 7.42 10.27
C ARG A 209 2.31 6.14 9.49
N ALA A 210 3.28 5.37 9.93
CA ALA A 210 3.66 4.12 9.30
C ALA A 210 4.07 3.08 10.33
N GLN A 211 3.72 1.82 10.09
CA GLN A 211 4.18 0.72 10.92
C GLN A 211 4.53 -0.49 10.08
N LEU A 212 5.59 -1.15 10.50
CA LEU A 212 6.11 -2.37 9.94
C LEU A 212 5.65 -3.55 10.78
N GLU A 213 4.96 -4.47 10.14
CA GLU A 213 4.45 -5.71 10.73
C GLU A 213 5.24 -6.90 10.20
N ALA A 214 5.67 -7.75 11.11
CA ALA A 214 6.32 -9.02 10.79
C ALA A 214 5.40 -10.18 11.18
N ARG A 215 5.22 -11.15 10.28
CA ARG A 215 4.51 -12.38 10.57
C ARG A 215 5.51 -13.50 10.88
N ASN A 216 5.31 -14.14 12.02
CA ASN A 216 6.07 -15.33 12.44
C ASN A 216 5.08 -16.39 12.90
N ASN A 217 5.09 -17.59 12.31
CA ASN A 217 4.20 -18.68 12.68
C ASN A 217 2.71 -18.25 12.79
N ASN A 218 2.22 -17.49 11.80
CA ASN A 218 0.88 -16.93 11.74
C ASN A 218 0.53 -15.85 12.79
N ALA A 219 1.45 -15.44 13.64
CA ALA A 219 1.28 -14.31 14.55
C ALA A 219 1.91 -13.03 13.96
N TRP A 220 1.19 -11.92 14.03
CA TRP A 220 1.68 -10.61 13.61
C TRP A 220 2.23 -9.83 14.79
N GLU A 221 3.40 -9.23 14.60
CA GLU A 221 4.08 -8.38 15.58
C GLU A 221 4.40 -7.04 14.92
N THR A 222 4.01 -5.92 15.55
CA THR A 222 4.47 -4.59 15.15
C THR A 222 5.94 -4.46 15.54
N PHE A 223 6.79 -4.43 14.55
CA PHE A 223 8.24 -4.40 14.75
C PHE A 223 8.79 -2.97 14.82
N GLN A 224 8.29 -2.09 13.97
CA GLN A 224 8.68 -0.68 13.90
C GLN A 224 7.45 0.17 13.64
N ALA A 225 7.38 1.34 14.29
CA ALA A 225 6.31 2.32 14.07
C ALA A 225 6.89 3.74 14.04
N THR A 226 6.16 4.66 13.45
CA THR A 226 6.51 6.09 13.51
C THR A 226 6.24 6.64 14.91
N ASP A 227 7.23 7.32 15.45
CA ASP A 227 7.26 7.97 16.76
C ASP A 227 8.28 9.12 16.80
N ALA A 228 8.48 9.71 17.97
CA ALA A 228 9.42 10.81 18.17
C ALA A 228 10.90 10.45 17.91
N SER A 229 11.25 9.18 17.74
CA SER A 229 12.63 8.74 17.49
C SER A 229 13.03 8.80 16.01
N TRP A 230 12.11 9.20 15.14
CA TRP A 230 12.39 9.43 13.74
C TRP A 230 13.08 10.76 13.52
N LEU A 231 13.72 10.90 12.38
CA LEU A 231 14.43 12.10 11.97
C LEU A 231 13.83 12.64 10.67
N ALA A 232 13.93 13.95 10.46
CA ALA A 232 13.41 14.62 9.28
C ALA A 232 14.39 15.66 8.72
N ARG A 233 14.26 15.93 7.42
CA ARG A 233 14.85 17.07 6.73
C ARG A 233 14.05 17.44 5.50
N GLU A 234 14.18 18.67 4.99
CA GLU A 234 13.63 19.01 3.67
C GLU A 234 14.43 18.34 2.56
N SER A 235 13.76 17.90 1.51
CA SER A 235 14.40 17.22 0.37
C SER A 235 15.13 18.15 -0.59
N GLY A 236 14.76 19.44 -0.61
CA GLY A 236 15.22 20.41 -1.60
C GLY A 236 14.21 20.70 -2.70
N TYR A 237 13.04 20.08 -2.65
CA TYR A 237 11.90 20.43 -3.51
C TYR A 237 10.99 21.41 -2.78
N THR A 238 10.64 22.51 -3.43
CA THR A 238 9.65 23.49 -2.94
C THR A 238 8.61 23.72 -4.02
N SER A 239 7.35 23.76 -3.62
CA SER A 239 6.25 24.07 -4.53
C SER A 239 5.89 25.54 -4.47
N PHE A 240 5.51 26.13 -5.59
CA PHE A 240 5.03 27.50 -5.69
C PHE A 240 3.76 27.58 -6.53
N GLY A 241 3.03 28.70 -6.40
CA GLY A 241 1.78 28.93 -7.10
C GLY A 241 0.59 28.16 -6.50
N THR A 242 -0.47 28.08 -7.28
CA THR A 242 -1.72 27.39 -6.90
C THR A 242 -2.26 26.63 -8.10
N TRP A 243 -3.20 25.72 -7.86
CA TRP A 243 -3.88 25.00 -8.94
C TRP A 243 -4.97 25.83 -9.68
N ARG A 244 -5.16 27.10 -9.30
CA ARG A 244 -6.16 27.99 -9.92
C ARG A 244 -5.72 28.41 -11.33
N PRO A 245 -6.67 28.55 -12.27
CA PRO A 245 -6.39 29.14 -13.58
C PRO A 245 -5.63 30.47 -13.44
N HIS A 246 -4.66 30.68 -14.28
CA HIS A 246 -3.73 31.84 -14.30
C HIS A 246 -2.75 31.94 -13.13
N GLN A 247 -2.78 30.99 -12.19
CA GLN A 247 -1.87 30.93 -11.03
C GLN A 247 -1.25 29.54 -10.87
N PHE A 248 -1.27 28.74 -11.94
CA PHE A 248 -0.63 27.43 -11.91
C PHE A 248 0.83 27.58 -11.49
N GLY A 249 1.20 26.76 -10.54
CA GLY A 249 2.53 26.76 -10.01
C GLY A 249 3.40 25.67 -10.64
N GLY A 250 4.47 25.37 -9.96
CA GLY A 250 5.42 24.34 -10.31
C GLY A 250 6.26 23.98 -9.11
N GLU A 251 7.36 23.33 -9.39
CA GLU A 251 8.35 22.98 -8.37
C GLU A 251 9.67 23.71 -8.66
N GLU A 252 10.30 24.21 -7.61
CA GLU A 252 11.66 24.68 -7.61
C GLU A 252 12.54 23.63 -6.96
N ILE A 253 13.66 23.30 -7.61
CA ILE A 253 14.59 22.28 -7.17
C ILE A 253 15.88 22.95 -6.71
N HIS A 254 16.19 22.83 -5.43
CA HIS A 254 17.41 23.27 -4.81
C HIS A 254 18.46 22.16 -4.90
N ALA A 255 19.21 22.13 -5.99
CA ALA A 255 20.14 21.03 -6.31
C ALA A 255 21.16 20.76 -5.20
N GLU A 256 21.59 21.80 -4.48
CA GLU A 256 22.53 21.70 -3.35
C GLU A 256 21.96 20.98 -2.12
N LYS A 257 20.64 20.83 -2.04
CA LYS A 257 19.94 20.12 -0.96
C LYS A 257 19.59 18.69 -1.31
N LEU A 258 19.64 18.33 -2.60
CA LEU A 258 19.33 16.98 -3.05
C LEU A 258 20.35 15.98 -2.52
N ILE A 259 19.86 14.79 -2.15
CA ILE A 259 20.70 13.68 -1.71
C ILE A 259 20.20 12.38 -2.34
N ALA A 260 21.12 11.48 -2.62
CA ALA A 260 20.74 10.11 -2.90
C ALA A 260 20.21 9.44 -1.61
N LEU A 261 19.20 8.58 -1.77
CA LEU A 261 18.52 7.93 -0.65
C LEU A 261 19.23 6.63 -0.20
N ASP A 262 20.51 6.49 -0.53
CA ASP A 262 21.36 5.41 -0.03
C ASP A 262 21.94 5.73 1.35
N ALA A 263 22.29 4.70 2.12
CA ALA A 263 22.76 4.87 3.49
C ALA A 263 24.04 5.74 3.62
N VAL A 264 24.90 5.76 2.59
CA VAL A 264 26.14 6.57 2.62
C VAL A 264 25.81 8.04 2.49
N SER A 265 24.97 8.41 1.53
CA SER A 265 24.53 9.79 1.28
C SER A 265 23.70 10.34 2.43
N LEU A 266 22.77 9.55 2.95
CA LEU A 266 21.92 9.92 4.09
C LEU A 266 22.71 10.19 5.38
N ASN A 267 23.87 9.57 5.56
CA ASN A 267 24.72 9.78 6.74
C ASN A 267 25.65 11.00 6.61
N LYS A 268 25.76 11.62 5.42
CA LYS A 268 26.59 12.80 5.18
C LYS A 268 25.88 14.12 5.46
N VAL A 269 24.59 14.10 5.70
CA VAL A 269 23.75 15.29 5.87
C VAL A 269 23.13 15.34 7.25
N SER A 270 22.78 16.57 7.67
CA SER A 270 22.14 16.80 8.97
C SER A 270 20.66 16.42 8.92
N TRP A 271 20.19 15.86 10.02
CA TRP A 271 18.80 15.49 10.29
C TRP A 271 18.37 16.12 11.61
N ALA A 272 17.12 16.54 11.69
CA ALA A 272 16.51 17.04 12.92
C ALA A 272 15.45 16.05 13.44
N PRO A 273 15.12 16.07 14.74
CA PRO A 273 14.00 15.30 15.25
C PRO A 273 12.69 15.67 14.56
N VAL A 274 11.84 14.68 14.32
CA VAL A 274 10.48 14.90 13.82
C VAL A 274 9.61 15.63 14.84
N LYS A 275 8.53 16.24 14.36
CA LYS A 275 7.39 16.66 15.17
C LYS A 275 6.36 15.55 15.20
N VAL A 276 5.96 15.11 16.38
CA VAL A 276 4.75 14.30 16.54
C VAL A 276 3.55 15.24 16.43
N ALA A 277 2.62 14.91 15.53
CA ALA A 277 1.47 15.73 15.23
C ALA A 277 0.21 15.18 15.90
N ASP A 278 -0.54 16.06 16.52
CA ASP A 278 -1.88 15.74 17.05
C ASP A 278 -2.88 15.93 15.90
N ILE A 279 -3.28 14.83 15.30
CA ILE A 279 -4.24 14.80 14.20
C ILE A 279 -5.60 14.40 14.77
N PRO A 280 -6.65 15.20 14.55
CA PRO A 280 -8.01 14.85 14.99
C PRO A 280 -8.41 13.46 14.51
N GLU A 281 -9.15 12.74 15.36
CA GLU A 281 -9.62 11.40 15.03
C GLU A 281 -10.49 11.41 13.77
N HIS A 282 -10.19 10.54 12.85
CA HIS A 282 -10.92 10.34 11.61
C HIS A 282 -10.79 8.89 11.15
N THR A 283 -11.69 8.45 10.30
CA THR A 283 -11.64 7.10 9.75
C THR A 283 -10.37 6.92 8.90
N THR A 284 -9.59 5.91 9.19
CA THR A 284 -8.51 5.43 8.30
C THR A 284 -8.91 4.09 7.72
N SER A 285 -8.86 3.97 6.40
CA SER A 285 -9.17 2.72 5.72
C SER A 285 -8.15 2.41 4.62
N PRO A 286 -7.94 1.14 4.30
CA PRO A 286 -7.12 0.74 3.17
C PRO A 286 -7.62 1.37 1.86
N GLN A 287 -6.69 1.76 1.01
CA GLN A 287 -6.99 2.24 -0.34
C GLN A 287 -7.51 1.09 -1.19
N MET A 288 -8.74 1.21 -1.69
CA MET A 288 -9.40 0.23 -2.54
C MET A 288 -9.32 0.57 -4.03
N VAL A 289 -9.04 1.84 -4.36
CA VAL A 289 -8.84 2.26 -5.76
C VAL A 289 -7.49 1.76 -6.27
N GLU A 290 -7.44 1.45 -7.54
CA GLU A 290 -6.17 1.05 -8.18
C GLU A 290 -5.12 2.15 -8.04
N PRO A 291 -3.86 1.77 -7.80
CA PRO A 291 -2.79 2.73 -7.70
C PRO A 291 -2.42 3.28 -9.09
N ASN A 292 -2.02 4.54 -9.12
CA ASN A 292 -1.45 5.14 -10.31
C ASN A 292 -0.04 4.60 -10.58
N ARG A 293 0.26 4.32 -11.84
CA ARG A 293 1.61 3.94 -12.31
C ARG A 293 1.98 4.77 -13.51
N CYS A 294 3.24 5.12 -13.61
CA CYS A 294 3.78 5.75 -14.80
C CYS A 294 4.04 4.68 -15.87
N LEU A 295 3.35 4.77 -17.00
CA LEU A 295 3.59 3.91 -18.16
C LEU A 295 4.57 4.62 -19.08
N LEU A 296 5.74 4.02 -19.27
CA LEU A 296 6.67 4.46 -20.31
C LEU A 296 6.26 3.81 -21.63
N TYR A 297 5.77 4.60 -22.58
CA TYR A 297 5.52 4.15 -23.92
C TYR A 297 6.85 4.12 -24.67
N THR A 298 7.15 2.99 -25.30
CA THR A 298 8.36 2.80 -26.11
C THR A 298 8.14 3.15 -27.59
N SER A 299 6.90 3.42 -27.99
CA SER A 299 6.57 3.92 -29.31
C SER A 299 6.33 5.43 -29.25
N ASP A 300 7.10 6.20 -29.99
CA ASP A 300 6.81 7.60 -30.23
C ASP A 300 5.66 7.69 -31.23
N ALA A 301 4.53 8.25 -30.81
CA ALA A 301 3.40 8.48 -31.69
C ALA A 301 3.70 9.53 -32.81
N ALA A 302 4.89 10.13 -32.79
CA ALA A 302 5.35 11.08 -33.79
C ALA A 302 5.99 10.39 -35.02
N ASP A 303 6.23 9.09 -34.96
CA ASP A 303 6.82 8.33 -36.10
C ASP A 303 5.77 7.70 -37.02
N GLU A 304 4.50 7.98 -36.82
CA GLU A 304 3.40 7.57 -37.73
C GLU A 304 2.97 8.74 -38.63
N GLU A 305 3.82 9.15 -39.54
CA GLU A 305 3.44 9.85 -40.79
C GLU A 305 3.68 8.96 -42.01
#